data_cc8735b0c538f4af3dfb4a0423c9705a
#
_entry.id   cc8735b0c538f4af3dfb4a0423c9705a
#
_cell.length_a   1.000
_cell.length_b   1.000
_cell.length_c   1.000
_cell.angle_alpha   90.00
_cell.angle_beta   90.00
_cell.angle_gamma   90.00
#
_symmetry.space_group_name_H-M   'P 1'
#
loop_
_entity.id
_entity.type
_entity.pdbx_description
1 polymer ?
#
loop_
_entity_poly.entity_id
_entity_poly.type
_entity_poly.pdbx_seq_one_letter_code
_entity_poly.pdbx_strand_id
1 'polypeptide(L)'
;MPVRPTSTTSQSGCYRLRKEDPVDLRVSRRHGRIPLSFLHELGHLVDHQLGRELGNAWASGRHEAFTAWRAAAAALPSRAPTGSSRGRRRYFDSAKEVWARSYAQTTLMRSDDALLERHLTDLLEADDAFVWPVSDFSPVAREIELLFASLGLLRSDVAVAA
;
A
#
# COMPACT_ATOMS: atom_id res chain seq x y z
N MET A 1 11.40 -5.72 -13.57
CA MET A 1 11.77 -4.36 -13.12
C MET A 1 12.74 -4.49 -11.94
N PRO A 2 13.87 -3.76 -11.91
CA PRO A 2 14.86 -3.90 -10.83
C PRO A 2 14.41 -3.19 -9.54
N VAL A 3 14.79 -3.76 -8.39
CA VAL A 3 14.74 -3.12 -7.08
C VAL A 3 16.12 -2.57 -6.75
N ARG A 4 16.23 -1.30 -6.37
CA ARG A 4 17.49 -0.62 -6.13
C ARG A 4 17.54 0.02 -4.74
N PRO A 5 18.64 -0.10 -4.00
CA PRO A 5 18.81 0.68 -2.78
C PRO A 5 18.99 2.17 -3.12
N THR A 6 18.56 3.03 -2.22
CA THR A 6 18.86 4.47 -2.27
C THR A 6 19.41 4.94 -0.94
N SER A 7 20.21 5.99 -0.98
CA SER A 7 20.76 6.66 0.20
C SER A 7 20.02 7.94 0.57
N THR A 8 18.92 8.26 -0.14
CA THR A 8 18.13 9.45 0.18
C THR A 8 17.56 9.39 1.60
N THR A 9 17.57 10.52 2.28
CA THR A 9 17.02 10.68 3.63
C THR A 9 15.63 11.32 3.62
N SER A 10 15.21 11.84 2.46
CA SER A 10 13.94 12.56 2.32
C SER A 10 12.74 11.66 2.07
N GLN A 11 12.97 10.41 1.63
CA GLN A 11 11.93 9.43 1.29
C GLN A 11 12.36 8.03 1.69
N SER A 12 11.41 7.22 2.20
CA SER A 12 11.67 5.81 2.56
C SER A 12 11.77 4.93 1.32
N GLY A 13 11.09 5.31 0.24
CA GLY A 13 11.09 4.60 -1.03
C GLY A 13 10.60 5.50 -2.17
N CYS A 14 10.62 4.96 -3.39
CA CYS A 14 10.07 5.60 -4.58
C CYS A 14 9.85 4.58 -5.70
N TYR A 15 8.61 4.45 -6.17
CA TYR A 15 8.30 3.84 -7.45
C TYR A 15 8.53 4.85 -8.57
N ARG A 16 9.37 4.52 -9.53
CA ARG A 16 9.77 5.44 -10.59
C ARG A 16 9.18 5.07 -11.94
N LEU A 17 8.64 6.09 -12.58
CA LEU A 17 8.12 6.03 -13.95
C LEU A 17 8.95 6.92 -14.89
N ARG A 18 9.04 6.51 -16.14
CA ARG A 18 9.54 7.34 -17.24
C ARG A 18 8.57 7.22 -18.41
N LYS A 19 7.88 8.29 -18.75
CA LYS A 19 6.83 8.29 -19.79
C LYS A 19 5.80 7.18 -19.54
N GLU A 20 5.33 7.06 -18.30
CA GLU A 20 4.38 6.04 -17.85
C GLU A 20 4.88 4.58 -17.85
N ASP A 21 6.14 4.33 -18.18
CA ASP A 21 6.72 3.01 -18.08
C ASP A 21 7.48 2.82 -16.74
N PRO A 22 7.29 1.67 -16.09
CA PRO A 22 8.02 1.34 -14.87
C PRO A 22 9.53 1.27 -15.10
N VAL A 23 10.30 1.99 -14.28
CA VAL A 23 11.76 2.01 -14.36
C VAL A 23 12.39 1.16 -13.27
N ASP A 24 12.17 1.53 -12.02
CA ASP A 24 12.69 0.82 -10.85
C ASP A 24 11.86 1.12 -9.59
N LEU A 25 11.99 0.24 -8.59
CA LEU A 25 11.62 0.50 -7.20
C LEU A 25 12.88 0.87 -6.43
N ARG A 26 12.82 1.94 -5.65
CA ARG A 26 13.91 2.37 -4.79
C ARG A 26 13.50 2.30 -3.34
N VAL A 27 14.33 1.73 -2.48
CA VAL A 27 14.09 1.64 -1.05
C VAL A 27 15.29 2.18 -0.29
N SER A 28 15.05 3.07 0.66
CA SER A 28 16.11 3.64 1.49
C SER A 28 16.56 2.63 2.55
N ARG A 29 17.87 2.44 2.67
CA ARG A 29 18.47 1.63 3.73
C ARG A 29 18.56 2.33 5.08
N ARG A 30 18.30 3.64 5.13
CA ARG A 30 18.50 4.46 6.34
C ARG A 30 17.28 4.50 7.26
N HIS A 31 16.14 4.06 6.78
CA HIS A 31 14.93 3.97 7.57
C HIS A 31 14.71 2.53 8.00
N GLY A 32 14.57 2.25 9.28
CA GLY A 32 14.31 0.92 9.85
C GLY A 32 13.02 0.24 9.39
N ARG A 33 12.38 0.75 8.31
CA ARG A 33 11.10 0.32 7.74
C ARG A 33 11.25 -0.30 6.35
N ILE A 34 12.36 -0.98 6.09
CA ILE A 34 12.64 -1.52 4.74
C ILE A 34 11.49 -2.39 4.21
N PRO A 35 10.94 -3.37 4.97
CA PRO A 35 9.83 -4.19 4.49
C PRO A 35 8.60 -3.36 4.14
N LEU A 36 8.14 -2.49 5.05
CA LEU A 36 6.99 -1.62 4.80
C LEU A 36 7.21 -0.72 3.60
N SER A 37 8.39 -0.08 3.49
CA SER A 37 8.70 0.82 2.37
C SER A 37 8.71 0.08 1.04
N PHE A 38 9.28 -1.13 1.00
CA PHE A 38 9.27 -1.95 -0.21
C PHE A 38 7.85 -2.32 -0.62
N LEU A 39 7.03 -2.78 0.32
CA LEU A 39 5.64 -3.17 0.05
C LEU A 39 4.79 -1.96 -0.36
N HIS A 40 5.03 -0.78 0.20
CA HIS A 40 4.37 0.46 -0.20
C HIS A 40 4.67 0.81 -1.67
N GLU A 41 5.94 0.78 -2.06
CA GLU A 41 6.32 1.04 -3.46
C GLU A 41 5.83 -0.05 -4.42
N LEU A 42 5.75 -1.30 -3.96
CA LEU A 42 5.12 -2.39 -4.69
C LEU A 42 3.62 -2.15 -4.86
N GLY A 43 2.94 -1.61 -3.84
CA GLY A 43 1.54 -1.17 -3.92
C GLY A 43 1.32 -0.14 -5.03
N HIS A 44 2.21 0.84 -5.18
CA HIS A 44 2.16 1.78 -6.30
C HIS A 44 2.36 1.10 -7.66
N LEU A 45 3.28 0.15 -7.76
CA LEU A 45 3.47 -0.63 -8.98
C LEU A 45 2.20 -1.40 -9.35
N VAL A 46 1.59 -2.09 -8.38
CA VAL A 46 0.36 -2.88 -8.60
C VAL A 46 -0.77 -1.97 -9.07
N ASP A 47 -1.00 -0.85 -8.39
CA ASP A 47 -2.01 0.15 -8.75
C ASP A 47 -1.83 0.67 -10.19
N HIS A 48 -0.60 0.98 -10.55
CA HIS A 48 -0.26 1.48 -11.89
C HIS A 48 -0.41 0.39 -12.96
N GLN A 49 0.04 -0.85 -12.72
CA GLN A 49 -0.10 -1.94 -13.69
C GLN A 49 -1.58 -2.31 -13.91
N LEU A 50 -2.35 -2.46 -12.84
CA LEU A 50 -3.80 -2.68 -12.94
C LEU A 50 -4.48 -1.49 -13.64
N GLY A 51 -4.07 -0.27 -13.35
CA GLY A 51 -4.58 0.92 -14.04
C GLY A 51 -4.35 0.85 -15.55
N ARG A 52 -3.16 0.48 -16.00
CA ARG A 52 -2.84 0.32 -17.42
C ARG A 52 -3.69 -0.76 -18.10
N GLU A 53 -3.86 -1.92 -17.46
CA GLU A 53 -4.68 -3.01 -17.98
C GLU A 53 -6.16 -2.64 -18.07
N LEU A 54 -6.64 -1.83 -17.13
CA LEU A 54 -8.02 -1.41 -17.02
C LEU A 54 -8.32 -0.05 -17.69
N GLY A 55 -7.38 0.50 -18.46
CA GLY A 55 -7.54 1.76 -19.20
C GLY A 55 -7.50 3.03 -18.34
N ASN A 56 -6.87 2.98 -17.17
CA ASN A 56 -6.67 4.11 -16.27
C ASN A 56 -5.18 4.31 -15.96
N ALA A 57 -4.75 5.53 -15.64
CA ALA A 57 -3.37 5.77 -15.22
C ALA A 57 -3.05 5.12 -13.86
N TRP A 58 -4.03 5.14 -12.93
CA TRP A 58 -3.98 4.53 -11.59
C TRP A 58 -5.36 3.94 -11.29
N ALA A 59 -5.43 2.64 -11.03
CA ALA A 59 -6.70 1.95 -10.82
C ALA A 59 -7.43 2.42 -9.56
N SER A 60 -6.68 2.62 -8.45
CA SER A 60 -7.22 3.02 -7.16
C SER A 60 -8.04 4.30 -7.20
N GLY A 61 -7.69 5.23 -8.09
CA GLY A 61 -8.32 6.55 -8.15
C GLY A 61 -9.74 6.54 -8.71
N ARG A 62 -10.02 5.74 -9.74
CA ARG A 62 -11.27 5.86 -10.51
C ARG A 62 -11.87 4.56 -11.00
N HIS A 63 -11.09 3.48 -11.10
CA HIS A 63 -11.58 2.23 -11.67
C HIS A 63 -12.70 1.62 -10.80
N GLU A 64 -13.78 1.12 -11.44
CA GLU A 64 -14.96 0.63 -10.75
C GLU A 64 -14.68 -0.57 -9.83
N ALA A 65 -13.78 -1.48 -10.21
CA ALA A 65 -13.36 -2.61 -9.39
C ALA A 65 -12.84 -2.19 -7.99
N PHE A 66 -12.33 -0.97 -7.85
CA PHE A 66 -11.83 -0.43 -6.59
C PHE A 66 -12.90 0.30 -5.75
N THR A 67 -14.17 0.27 -6.17
CA THR A 67 -15.23 1.04 -5.50
C THR A 67 -15.46 0.60 -4.05
N ALA A 68 -15.54 -0.71 -3.80
CA ALA A 68 -15.73 -1.23 -2.45
C ALA A 68 -14.52 -0.92 -1.55
N TRP A 69 -13.29 -1.12 -2.06
CA TRP A 69 -12.10 -0.70 -1.34
C TRP A 69 -12.09 0.82 -1.02
N ARG A 70 -12.43 1.68 -1.98
CA ARG A 70 -12.51 3.14 -1.73
C ARG A 70 -13.52 3.48 -0.65
N ALA A 71 -14.68 2.82 -0.65
CA ALA A 71 -15.71 3.03 0.38
C ALA A 71 -15.21 2.63 1.77
N ALA A 72 -14.55 1.48 1.90
CA ALA A 72 -13.96 1.03 3.15
C ALA A 72 -12.80 1.96 3.60
N ALA A 73 -11.92 2.35 2.67
CA ALA A 73 -10.79 3.23 2.94
C ALA A 73 -11.22 4.65 3.35
N ALA A 74 -12.36 5.14 2.85
CA ALA A 74 -12.90 6.46 3.24
C ALA A 74 -13.35 6.52 4.70
N ALA A 75 -13.59 5.38 5.34
CA ALA A 75 -13.92 5.30 6.76
C ALA A 75 -12.67 5.35 7.67
N LEU A 76 -11.48 5.16 7.10
CA LEU A 76 -10.23 5.22 7.88
C LEU A 76 -9.92 6.65 8.32
N PRO A 77 -9.43 6.84 9.56
CA PRO A 77 -8.91 8.13 9.99
C PRO A 77 -7.68 8.53 9.16
N SER A 78 -7.56 9.83 8.84
CA SER A 78 -6.35 10.36 8.22
C SER A 78 -5.14 10.12 9.12
N ARG A 79 -4.09 9.58 8.54
CA ARG A 79 -2.80 9.34 9.24
C ARG A 79 -1.73 10.37 8.85
N ALA A 80 -2.14 11.46 8.19
CA ALA A 80 -1.19 12.53 7.85
C ALA A 80 -0.54 13.09 9.12
N PRO A 81 0.80 13.20 9.18
CA PRO A 81 1.49 13.66 10.39
C PRO A 81 0.96 15.00 10.88
N THR A 82 0.84 15.15 12.20
CA THR A 82 0.39 16.40 12.85
C THR A 82 1.27 17.57 12.38
N GLY A 83 0.65 18.72 12.11
CA GLY A 83 1.37 19.89 11.59
C GLY A 83 1.68 19.86 10.09
N SER A 84 1.27 18.81 9.37
CA SER A 84 1.42 18.76 7.91
C SER A 84 0.71 19.93 7.22
N SER A 85 1.38 20.53 6.22
CA SER A 85 0.74 21.51 5.34
C SER A 85 -0.49 20.89 4.64
N ARG A 86 -1.42 21.75 4.18
CA ARG A 86 -2.61 21.30 3.43
C ARG A 86 -2.22 20.46 2.20
N GLY A 87 -1.18 20.86 1.47
CA GLY A 87 -0.71 20.12 0.30
C GLY A 87 -0.16 18.75 0.66
N ARG A 88 0.63 18.66 1.73
CA ARG A 88 1.18 17.38 2.22
C ARG A 88 0.08 16.45 2.71
N ARG A 89 -0.92 16.96 3.43
CA ARG A 89 -2.09 16.18 3.86
C ARG A 89 -2.86 15.65 2.65
N ARG A 90 -3.19 16.52 1.68
CA ARG A 90 -3.89 16.12 0.45
C ARG A 90 -3.14 15.03 -0.32
N TYR A 91 -1.81 15.12 -0.40
CA TYR A 91 -0.98 14.07 -1.00
C TYR A 91 -1.11 12.77 -0.21
N PHE A 92 -0.90 12.83 1.11
CA PHE A 92 -0.91 11.68 1.98
C PHE A 92 -2.27 10.95 2.00
N ASP A 93 -3.38 11.69 1.90
CA ASP A 93 -4.74 11.16 1.87
C ASP A 93 -5.24 10.91 0.42
N SER A 94 -4.39 11.02 -0.58
CA SER A 94 -4.78 10.69 -1.96
C SER A 94 -5.00 9.20 -2.16
N ALA A 95 -5.93 8.82 -3.06
CA ALA A 95 -6.30 7.41 -3.28
C ALA A 95 -5.08 6.51 -3.51
N LYS A 96 -4.10 6.94 -4.32
CA LYS A 96 -2.90 6.15 -4.60
C LYS A 96 -2.01 5.94 -3.36
N GLU A 97 -1.90 6.94 -2.47
CA GLU A 97 -1.11 6.82 -1.25
C GLU A 97 -1.82 5.98 -0.19
N VAL A 98 -3.13 6.13 -0.07
CA VAL A 98 -3.97 5.27 0.79
C VAL A 98 -3.92 3.83 0.28
N TRP A 99 -4.03 3.62 -1.04
CA TRP A 99 -3.89 2.28 -1.63
C TRP A 99 -2.54 1.64 -1.32
N ALA A 100 -1.44 2.35 -1.58
CA ALA A 100 -0.09 1.80 -1.37
C ALA A 100 0.13 1.39 0.09
N ARG A 101 -0.34 2.19 1.06
CA ARG A 101 -0.30 1.84 2.49
C ARG A 101 -1.22 0.68 2.81
N SER A 102 -2.44 0.66 2.27
CA SER A 102 -3.39 -0.43 2.47
C SER A 102 -2.84 -1.74 1.93
N TYR A 103 -2.27 -1.72 0.72
CA TYR A 103 -1.62 -2.89 0.13
C TYR A 103 -0.48 -3.41 1.00
N ALA A 104 0.40 -2.50 1.46
CA ALA A 104 1.52 -2.87 2.32
C ALA A 104 1.06 -3.49 3.63
N GLN A 105 0.11 -2.87 4.33
CA GLN A 105 -0.40 -3.38 5.59
C GLN A 105 -1.14 -4.71 5.42
N THR A 106 -1.98 -4.87 4.38
CA THR A 106 -2.65 -6.14 4.09
C THR A 106 -1.64 -7.25 3.86
N THR A 107 -0.57 -6.98 3.09
CA THR A 107 0.48 -7.96 2.82
C THR A 107 1.21 -8.36 4.10
N LEU A 108 1.54 -7.41 4.99
CA LEU A 108 2.15 -7.71 6.29
C LEU A 108 1.22 -8.54 7.18
N MET A 109 -0.08 -8.22 7.20
CA MET A 109 -1.09 -8.95 8.00
C MET A 109 -1.32 -10.39 7.52
N ARG A 110 -1.05 -10.67 6.23
CA ARG A 110 -1.25 -11.99 5.61
C ARG A 110 0.03 -12.79 5.46
N SER A 111 1.14 -12.25 5.93
CA SER A 111 2.41 -12.95 5.88
C SER A 111 2.51 -13.99 6.97
N ASP A 112 3.00 -15.20 6.64
CA ASP A 112 3.37 -16.25 7.58
C ASP A 112 4.87 -16.13 7.98
N ASP A 113 5.55 -15.05 7.59
CA ASP A 113 6.95 -14.79 7.92
C ASP A 113 7.06 -14.06 9.27
N ALA A 114 7.69 -14.69 10.25
CA ALA A 114 7.82 -14.17 11.61
C ALA A 114 8.55 -12.81 11.69
N LEU A 115 9.42 -12.47 10.72
CA LEU A 115 10.09 -11.17 10.68
C LEU A 115 9.12 -10.08 10.21
N LEU A 116 8.24 -10.39 9.25
CA LEU A 116 7.23 -9.46 8.77
C LEU A 116 6.11 -9.25 9.80
N GLU A 117 5.70 -10.31 10.49
CA GLU A 117 4.74 -10.22 11.61
C GLU A 117 5.28 -9.32 12.73
N ARG A 118 6.53 -9.55 13.15
CA ARG A 118 7.19 -8.69 14.16
C ARG A 118 7.29 -7.26 13.66
N HIS A 119 7.67 -7.05 12.40
CA HIS A 119 7.76 -5.72 11.82
C HIS A 119 6.42 -4.97 11.87
N LEU A 120 5.31 -5.64 11.57
CA LEU A 120 3.97 -5.05 11.69
C LEU A 120 3.63 -4.72 13.16
N THR A 121 3.94 -5.62 14.09
CA THR A 121 3.75 -5.39 15.53
C THR A 121 4.49 -4.14 15.99
N ASP A 122 5.79 -4.03 15.65
CA ASP A 122 6.61 -2.86 16.01
C ASP A 122 6.03 -1.55 15.46
N LEU A 123 5.49 -1.57 14.23
CA LEU A 123 4.85 -0.40 13.61
C LEU A 123 3.56 0.00 14.33
N LEU A 124 2.73 -0.98 14.72
CA LEU A 124 1.48 -0.75 15.43
C LEU A 124 1.74 -0.22 16.85
N GLU A 125 2.70 -0.77 17.55
CA GLU A 125 3.11 -0.32 18.89
C GLU A 125 3.68 1.11 18.87
N ALA A 126 4.39 1.47 17.80
CA ALA A 126 4.93 2.82 17.59
C ALA A 126 3.89 3.84 17.09
N ASP A 127 2.64 3.45 16.88
CA ASP A 127 1.58 4.26 16.24
C ASP A 127 2.06 4.92 14.93
N ASP A 128 2.74 4.11 14.10
CA ASP A 128 3.34 4.60 12.87
C ASP A 128 2.29 5.13 11.90
N ALA A 129 2.55 6.29 11.30
CA ALA A 129 1.62 6.97 10.39
C ALA A 129 1.32 6.19 9.10
N PHE A 130 2.09 5.15 8.78
CA PHE A 130 1.89 4.34 7.58
C PHE A 130 0.99 3.12 7.79
N VAL A 131 0.58 2.84 9.03
CA VAL A 131 -0.32 1.73 9.37
C VAL A 131 -1.51 2.24 10.19
N TRP A 132 -2.61 1.52 10.17
CA TRP A 132 -3.80 1.74 10.98
C TRP A 132 -3.94 0.64 12.03
N PRO A 133 -4.61 0.91 13.17
CA PRO A 133 -5.00 -0.15 14.09
C PRO A 133 -5.71 -1.29 13.35
N VAL A 134 -5.42 -2.52 13.73
CA VAL A 134 -5.96 -3.71 13.03
C VAL A 134 -7.49 -3.72 13.02
N SER A 135 -8.14 -3.29 14.12
CA SER A 135 -9.60 -3.18 14.22
C SER A 135 -10.21 -2.27 13.14
N ASP A 136 -9.58 -1.13 12.91
CA ASP A 136 -10.06 -0.14 11.94
C ASP A 136 -9.76 -0.57 10.50
N PHE A 137 -8.64 -1.26 10.32
CA PHE A 137 -8.12 -1.62 9.00
C PHE A 137 -8.69 -2.94 8.43
N SER A 138 -9.15 -3.87 9.27
CA SER A 138 -9.65 -5.18 8.83
C SER A 138 -10.70 -5.13 7.71
N PRO A 139 -11.66 -4.19 7.70
CA PRO A 139 -12.59 -4.06 6.56
C PRO A 139 -11.89 -3.73 5.24
N VAL A 140 -10.86 -2.88 5.29
CA VAL A 140 -10.09 -2.49 4.09
C VAL A 140 -9.26 -3.65 3.57
N ALA A 141 -8.61 -4.41 4.45
CA ALA A 141 -7.85 -5.61 4.09
C ALA A 141 -8.74 -6.63 3.37
N ARG A 142 -9.96 -6.86 3.90
CA ARG A 142 -10.94 -7.74 3.27
C ARG A 142 -11.31 -7.32 1.85
N GLU A 143 -11.54 -6.03 1.62
CA GLU A 143 -11.88 -5.52 0.29
C GLU A 143 -10.72 -5.67 -0.71
N ILE A 144 -9.46 -5.58 -0.25
CA ILE A 144 -8.29 -5.86 -1.09
C ILE A 144 -8.25 -7.35 -1.49
N GLU A 145 -8.53 -8.25 -0.57
CA GLU A 145 -8.59 -9.69 -0.85
C GLU A 145 -9.69 -10.03 -1.85
N LEU A 146 -10.89 -9.48 -1.65
CA LEU A 146 -12.00 -9.68 -2.57
C LEU A 146 -11.70 -9.10 -3.96
N LEU A 147 -11.05 -7.94 -4.02
CA LEU A 147 -10.60 -7.35 -5.27
C LEU A 147 -9.61 -8.26 -5.99
N PHE A 148 -8.59 -8.77 -5.30
CA PHE A 148 -7.61 -9.64 -5.92
C PHE A 148 -8.20 -11.00 -6.32
N ALA A 149 -9.12 -11.54 -5.54
CA ALA A 149 -9.87 -12.73 -5.91
C ALA A 149 -10.70 -12.49 -7.19
N SER A 150 -11.39 -11.36 -7.29
CA SER A 150 -12.20 -11.01 -8.46
C SER A 150 -11.37 -10.80 -9.73
N LEU A 151 -10.12 -10.40 -9.59
CA LEU A 151 -9.16 -10.23 -10.68
C LEU A 151 -8.38 -11.52 -11.00
N GLY A 152 -8.65 -12.62 -10.29
CA GLY A 152 -7.94 -13.89 -10.46
C GLY A 152 -6.46 -13.85 -10.01
N LEU A 153 -6.09 -12.89 -9.15
CA LEU A 153 -4.73 -12.70 -8.65
C LEU A 153 -4.44 -13.48 -7.37
N LEU A 154 -5.45 -14.00 -6.69
CA LEU A 154 -5.31 -14.92 -5.57
C LEU A 154 -5.58 -16.36 -6.03
N ARG A 155 -4.77 -17.31 -5.54
CA ARG A 155 -5.08 -18.74 -5.72
C ARG A 155 -6.32 -19.07 -4.90
N SER A 156 -7.20 -19.90 -5.48
CA SER A 156 -8.46 -20.31 -4.86
C SER A 156 -8.30 -21.06 -3.54
N ASP A 157 -7.11 -21.52 -3.22
CA ASP A 157 -6.79 -22.35 -2.05
C ASP A 157 -6.84 -21.55 -0.73
N VAL A 158 -6.92 -20.22 -0.80
CA VAL A 158 -6.98 -19.32 0.39
C VAL A 158 -8.42 -18.91 0.73
N ALA A 159 -9.40 -19.26 -0.11
CA ALA A 159 -10.80 -18.79 0.04
C ALA A 159 -11.67 -19.66 0.98
N VAL A 160 -11.13 -20.63 1.72
CA VAL A 160 -11.91 -21.60 2.52
C VAL A 160 -11.54 -21.61 4.01
N ALA A 161 -11.11 -20.51 4.56
CA ALA A 161 -10.98 -20.36 6.02
C ALA A 161 -11.70 -19.08 6.48
N ALA A 162 -13.02 -19.11 6.45
CA ALA A 162 -13.88 -18.12 7.09
C ALA A 162 -14.78 -18.83 8.12
#